data_680ee97949f322ff815f1b57e7db2c46
#
_entry.id   680ee97949f322ff815f1b57e7db2c46
#
_cell.length_a   1.000
_cell.length_b   1.000
_cell.length_c   1.000
_cell.angle_alpha   90.00
_cell.angle_beta   90.00
_cell.angle_gamma   90.00
#
_symmetry.space_group_name_H-M   'P 1'
#
loop_
_entity.id
_entity.type
_entity.pdbx_description
1 polymer ?
#
loop_
_entity_poly.entity_id
_entity_poly.type
_entity_poly.pdbx_seq_one_letter_code
_entity_poly.pdbx_strand_id
1 'polypeptide(L)'
;MPRRWYFLLRAPIPASEQPDVEQRIRQALQGWNTHGRPIPYEVSFPYDHYVAITAHTPVSGCATDHLFRTLLPLLNPLPAHFLLTIQEGKMKTENFYEIIKQKPRGQWGADWLIVEVVGEEIGARRLEESSLLVHL
;
A
#
# COMPACT_ATOMS: atom_id res chain seq x y z
N MET A 1 2.70 0.32 19.59
CA MET A 1 2.87 0.82 18.22
C MET A 1 1.85 0.16 17.31
N PRO A 2 1.07 0.91 16.54
CA PRO A 2 0.17 0.31 15.57
C PRO A 2 0.97 -0.39 14.47
N ARG A 3 0.39 -1.43 13.91
CA ARG A 3 0.97 -2.13 12.78
C ARG A 3 0.10 -1.88 11.55
N ARG A 4 0.73 -1.61 10.41
CA ARG A 4 0.03 -1.29 9.17
C ARG A 4 0.45 -2.21 8.04
N TRP A 5 -0.52 -2.57 7.20
CA TRP A 5 -0.29 -3.30 5.96
C TRP A 5 -0.87 -2.47 4.82
N TYR A 6 -0.11 -2.37 3.74
CA TYR A 6 -0.47 -1.58 2.57
C TYR A 6 -0.61 -2.47 1.35
N PHE A 7 -1.70 -2.28 0.63
CA PHE A 7 -1.99 -3.02 -0.60
C PHE A 7 -2.12 -2.01 -1.73
N LEU A 8 -1.19 -2.04 -2.70
CA LEU A 8 -1.25 -1.16 -3.86
C LEU A 8 -2.24 -1.71 -4.86
N LEU A 9 -3.24 -0.92 -5.21
CA LEU A 9 -4.30 -1.34 -6.10
C LEU A 9 -3.94 -1.09 -7.57
N ARG A 10 -4.59 -1.84 -8.46
CA ARG A 10 -4.36 -1.70 -9.91
C ARG A 10 -4.98 -0.44 -10.49
N ALA A 11 -5.96 0.11 -9.79
CA ALA A 11 -6.64 1.35 -10.17
C ALA A 11 -7.00 2.12 -8.91
N PRO A 12 -7.10 3.46 -9.00
CA PRO A 12 -7.50 4.26 -7.84
C PRO A 12 -8.97 3.98 -7.48
N ILE A 13 -9.29 4.13 -6.20
CA ILE A 13 -10.66 4.07 -5.70
C ILE A 13 -11.11 5.49 -5.41
N PRO A 14 -12.05 6.04 -6.21
CA PRO A 14 -12.57 7.38 -5.94
C PRO A 14 -13.16 7.49 -4.53
N ALA A 15 -13.08 8.67 -3.95
CA ALA A 15 -13.56 8.90 -2.58
C ALA A 15 -15.01 8.43 -2.38
N SER A 16 -15.85 8.60 -3.41
CA SER A 16 -17.26 8.18 -3.35
C SER A 16 -17.45 6.67 -3.25
N GLU A 17 -16.46 5.87 -3.68
CA GLU A 17 -16.52 4.41 -3.65
C GLU A 17 -15.79 3.80 -2.46
N GLN A 18 -14.99 4.59 -1.75
CA GLN A 18 -14.19 4.08 -0.63
C GLN A 18 -15.04 3.50 0.51
N PRO A 19 -16.19 4.09 0.90
CA PRO A 19 -17.02 3.49 1.92
C PRO A 19 -17.52 2.07 1.57
N ASP A 20 -17.86 1.83 0.32
CA ASP A 20 -18.31 0.51 -0.13
C ASP A 20 -17.17 -0.51 -0.07
N VAL A 21 -15.98 -0.11 -0.47
CA VAL A 21 -14.79 -0.98 -0.40
C VAL A 21 -14.46 -1.29 1.05
N GLU A 22 -14.50 -0.29 1.92
CA GLU A 22 -14.27 -0.50 3.34
C GLU A 22 -15.26 -1.50 3.92
N GLN A 23 -16.54 -1.37 3.57
CA GLN A 23 -17.57 -2.29 4.05
C GLN A 23 -17.29 -3.73 3.61
N ARG A 24 -16.89 -3.93 2.35
CA ARG A 24 -16.52 -5.25 1.85
C ARG A 24 -15.35 -5.86 2.60
N ILE A 25 -14.34 -5.02 2.89
CA ILE A 25 -13.19 -5.44 3.67
C ILE A 25 -13.63 -5.87 5.07
N ARG A 26 -14.46 -5.07 5.74
CA ARG A 26 -14.93 -5.38 7.08
C ARG A 26 -15.78 -6.64 7.13
N GLN A 27 -16.61 -6.87 6.13
CA GLN A 27 -17.37 -8.10 6.01
C GLN A 27 -16.45 -9.32 5.83
N ALA A 28 -15.45 -9.19 4.97
CA ALA A 28 -14.51 -10.28 4.70
C ALA A 28 -13.64 -10.60 5.91
N LEU A 29 -13.29 -9.58 6.72
CA LEU A 29 -12.49 -9.75 7.94
C LEU A 29 -13.33 -9.96 9.19
N GLN A 30 -14.63 -10.20 9.04
CA GLN A 30 -15.50 -10.46 10.18
C GLN A 30 -14.95 -11.64 11.00
N GLY A 31 -14.80 -11.41 12.31
CA GLY A 31 -14.22 -12.41 13.19
C GLY A 31 -12.69 -12.46 13.21
N TRP A 32 -12.02 -11.54 12.54
CA TRP A 32 -10.54 -11.46 12.58
C TRP A 32 -10.09 -11.26 14.03
N ASN A 33 -9.19 -12.12 14.50
CA ASN A 33 -8.81 -12.14 15.90
C ASN A 33 -7.39 -12.65 16.10
N THR A 34 -6.83 -12.33 17.25
CA THR A 34 -5.56 -12.87 17.75
C THR A 34 -5.87 -13.66 19.04
N HIS A 35 -5.69 -14.98 18.97
CA HIS A 35 -5.93 -15.88 20.12
C HIS A 35 -7.33 -15.67 20.74
N GLY A 36 -8.35 -15.55 19.88
CA GLY A 36 -9.73 -15.36 20.30
C GLY A 36 -10.13 -13.95 20.66
N ARG A 37 -9.19 -13.00 20.65
CA ARG A 37 -9.47 -11.60 20.94
C ARG A 37 -9.68 -10.84 19.63
N PRO A 38 -10.80 -10.13 19.47
CA PRO A 38 -11.00 -9.30 18.27
C PRO A 38 -9.89 -8.27 18.13
N ILE A 39 -9.49 -8.02 16.89
CA ILE A 39 -8.45 -7.04 16.57
C ILE A 39 -9.13 -5.74 16.15
N PRO A 40 -9.02 -4.65 16.94
CA PRO A 40 -9.47 -3.34 16.50
C PRO A 40 -8.59 -2.85 15.35
N TYR A 41 -9.20 -2.43 14.25
CA TYR A 41 -8.45 -1.97 13.11
C TYR A 41 -9.17 -0.84 12.39
N GLU A 42 -8.41 -0.10 11.62
CA GLU A 42 -8.92 0.95 10.74
C GLU A 42 -8.54 0.66 9.30
N VAL A 43 -9.39 1.10 8.38
CA VAL A 43 -9.17 1.01 6.94
C VAL A 43 -9.01 2.41 6.41
N SER A 44 -7.97 2.63 5.62
CA SER A 44 -7.75 3.92 4.96
C SER A 44 -7.28 3.69 3.52
N PHE A 45 -7.27 4.77 2.73
CA PHE A 45 -6.98 4.70 1.30
C PHE A 45 -5.92 5.74 0.92
N PRO A 46 -4.66 5.55 1.33
CA PRO A 46 -3.60 6.51 1.00
C PRO A 46 -3.49 6.73 -0.51
N TYR A 47 -3.45 7.99 -0.91
CA TYR A 47 -3.35 8.40 -2.32
C TYR A 47 -4.46 7.82 -3.20
N ASP A 48 -5.57 7.36 -2.63
CA ASP A 48 -6.67 6.67 -3.33
C ASP A 48 -6.24 5.40 -4.09
N HIS A 49 -4.97 5.05 -4.07
CA HIS A 49 -4.38 3.90 -4.76
C HIS A 49 -3.99 2.76 -3.84
N TYR A 50 -4.05 2.96 -2.53
CA TYR A 50 -3.72 1.92 -1.55
C TYR A 50 -4.93 1.60 -0.68
N VAL A 51 -4.98 0.35 -0.22
CA VAL A 51 -5.73 0.01 0.97
C VAL A 51 -4.72 -0.15 2.10
N ALA A 52 -4.92 0.55 3.20
CA ALA A 52 -4.11 0.40 4.40
C ALA A 52 -4.98 -0.14 5.54
N ILE A 53 -4.49 -1.20 6.17
CA ILE A 53 -5.11 -1.78 7.37
C ILE A 53 -4.21 -1.43 8.55
N THR A 54 -4.76 -0.73 9.54
CA THR A 54 -4.00 -0.34 10.73
C THR A 54 -4.59 -1.06 11.94
N ALA A 55 -3.81 -1.96 12.53
CA ALA A 55 -4.19 -2.68 13.74
C ALA A 55 -3.60 -1.99 14.96
N HIS A 56 -4.40 -1.85 16.02
CA HIS A 56 -4.02 -1.13 17.23
C HIS A 56 -3.60 -2.04 18.39
N THR A 57 -3.71 -3.35 18.19
CA THR A 57 -3.28 -4.36 19.17
C THR A 57 -2.32 -5.33 18.49
N PRO A 58 -1.55 -6.11 19.28
CA PRO A 58 -0.66 -7.11 18.69
C PRO A 58 -1.42 -8.11 17.81
N VAL A 59 -0.80 -8.49 16.69
CA VAL A 59 -1.38 -9.39 15.70
C VAL A 59 -0.48 -10.61 15.59
N SER A 60 -1.04 -11.81 15.83
CA SER A 60 -0.30 -13.06 15.70
C SER A 60 0.03 -13.40 14.26
N GLY A 61 0.97 -14.35 14.06
CA GLY A 61 1.30 -14.84 12.74
C GLY A 61 0.10 -15.45 12.04
N CYS A 62 -0.73 -16.21 12.77
CA CYS A 62 -1.96 -16.80 12.22
C CYS A 62 -2.96 -15.73 11.77
N ALA A 63 -3.10 -14.66 12.56
CA ALA A 63 -3.99 -13.56 12.21
C ALA A 63 -3.47 -12.77 11.00
N THR A 64 -2.15 -12.60 10.89
CA THR A 64 -1.52 -11.98 9.72
C THR A 64 -1.76 -12.81 8.47
N ASP A 65 -1.58 -14.14 8.55
CA ASP A 65 -1.87 -15.04 7.42
C ASP A 65 -3.35 -14.97 7.01
N HIS A 66 -4.24 -14.90 7.98
CA HIS A 66 -5.66 -14.77 7.72
C HIS A 66 -5.97 -13.48 6.96
N LEU A 67 -5.34 -12.38 7.37
CA LEU A 67 -5.48 -11.08 6.70
C LEU A 67 -5.11 -11.20 5.21
N PHE A 68 -3.95 -11.75 4.90
CA PHE A 68 -3.49 -11.88 3.52
C PHE A 68 -4.34 -12.85 2.71
N ARG A 69 -4.69 -14.01 3.27
CA ARG A 69 -5.55 -14.98 2.58
C ARG A 69 -6.92 -14.39 2.25
N THR A 70 -7.42 -13.48 3.08
CA THR A 70 -8.71 -12.84 2.89
C THR A 70 -8.63 -11.69 1.90
N LEU A 71 -7.64 -10.81 2.04
CA LEU A 71 -7.60 -9.56 1.28
C LEU A 71 -6.94 -9.69 -0.09
N LEU A 72 -5.98 -10.60 -0.28
CA LEU A 72 -5.35 -10.75 -1.59
C LEU A 72 -6.35 -11.09 -2.70
N PRO A 73 -7.26 -12.09 -2.51
CA PRO A 73 -8.27 -12.35 -3.54
C PRO A 73 -9.27 -11.22 -3.70
N LEU A 74 -9.63 -10.56 -2.60
CA LEU A 74 -10.63 -9.49 -2.62
C LEU A 74 -10.11 -8.25 -3.35
N LEU A 75 -8.90 -7.84 -3.06
CA LEU A 75 -8.33 -6.60 -3.57
C LEU A 75 -7.54 -6.78 -4.86
N ASN A 76 -7.00 -7.96 -5.10
CA ASN A 76 -6.14 -8.26 -6.24
C ASN A 76 -5.06 -7.19 -6.44
N PRO A 77 -4.22 -6.93 -5.42
CA PRO A 77 -3.24 -5.85 -5.49
C PRO A 77 -2.12 -6.15 -6.46
N LEU A 78 -1.38 -5.12 -6.83
CA LEU A 78 -0.17 -5.27 -7.61
C LEU A 78 0.91 -6.01 -6.81
N PRO A 79 1.79 -6.77 -7.48
CA PRO A 79 2.93 -7.39 -6.82
C PRO A 79 3.85 -6.39 -6.14
N ALA A 80 4.67 -6.85 -5.19
CA ALA A 80 5.51 -6.00 -4.36
C ALA A 80 6.54 -5.16 -5.13
N HIS A 81 6.88 -5.55 -6.35
CA HIS A 81 7.83 -4.79 -7.17
C HIS A 81 7.18 -3.64 -7.96
N PHE A 82 5.90 -3.38 -7.75
CA PHE A 82 5.22 -2.20 -8.29
C PHE A 82 5.15 -1.09 -7.26
N LEU A 83 5.22 0.13 -7.74
CA LEU A 83 5.20 1.34 -6.93
C LEU A 83 4.24 2.36 -7.52
N LEU A 84 3.75 3.25 -6.67
CA LEU A 84 3.01 4.42 -7.11
C LEU A 84 3.99 5.57 -7.30
N THR A 85 3.87 6.27 -8.42
CA THR A 85 4.67 7.45 -8.70
C THR A 85 3.76 8.65 -8.96
N ILE A 86 4.29 9.84 -8.71
CA ILE A 86 3.59 11.09 -9.01
C ILE A 86 4.47 11.86 -10.01
N GLN A 87 3.98 11.97 -11.24
CA GLN A 87 4.69 12.56 -12.34
C GLN A 87 3.88 13.74 -12.88
N GLU A 88 4.38 14.96 -12.68
CA GLU A 88 3.69 16.18 -13.09
C GLU A 88 2.25 16.24 -12.57
N GLY A 89 2.07 15.89 -11.29
CA GLY A 89 0.77 15.88 -10.63
C GLY A 89 -0.10 14.69 -10.95
N LYS A 90 0.34 13.77 -11.79
CA LYS A 90 -0.41 12.58 -12.16
C LYS A 90 0.14 11.35 -11.49
N MET A 91 -0.76 10.53 -10.94
CA MET A 91 -0.37 9.28 -10.28
C MET A 91 -0.36 8.15 -11.28
N LYS A 92 0.71 7.34 -11.22
CA LYS A 92 0.89 6.16 -12.07
C LYS A 92 1.45 5.02 -11.25
N THR A 93 1.05 3.80 -11.59
CA THR A 93 1.69 2.60 -11.03
C THR A 93 2.79 2.16 -11.99
N GLU A 94 3.98 1.93 -11.45
CA GLU A 94 5.14 1.54 -12.25
C GLU A 94 5.91 0.40 -11.62
N ASN A 95 6.50 -0.41 -12.48
CA ASN A 95 7.39 -1.48 -12.07
C ASN A 95 8.71 -0.88 -11.58
N PHE A 96 9.21 -1.36 -10.45
CA PHE A 96 10.49 -0.92 -9.88
C PHE A 96 11.63 -0.99 -10.89
N TYR A 97 11.68 -2.03 -11.69
CA TYR A 97 12.75 -2.20 -12.69
C TYR A 97 12.71 -1.13 -13.78
N GLU A 98 11.52 -0.64 -14.11
CA GLU A 98 11.38 0.46 -15.06
C GLU A 98 11.89 1.78 -14.46
N ILE A 99 11.68 1.99 -13.16
CA ILE A 99 12.22 3.17 -12.46
C ILE A 99 13.73 3.16 -12.51
N ILE A 100 14.35 2.01 -12.23
CA ILE A 100 15.81 1.86 -12.29
C ILE A 100 16.35 2.20 -13.68
N LYS A 101 15.66 1.77 -14.72
CA LYS A 101 16.06 2.05 -16.10
C LYS A 101 15.94 3.53 -16.47
N GLN A 102 14.92 4.19 -15.95
CA GLN A 102 14.67 5.60 -16.30
C GLN A 102 15.73 6.53 -15.74
N LYS A 103 16.21 6.28 -14.52
CA LYS A 103 17.18 7.16 -13.87
C LYS A 103 18.50 7.29 -14.65
N PRO A 104 19.17 6.18 -15.02
CA PRO A 104 20.43 6.25 -15.76
C PRO A 104 20.29 6.91 -17.13
N ARG A 105 19.08 6.87 -17.71
CA ARG A 105 18.80 7.47 -19.02
C ARG A 105 18.35 8.93 -18.93
N GLY A 106 18.28 9.47 -17.72
CA GLY A 106 17.81 10.83 -17.52
C GLY A 106 16.32 11.03 -17.79
N GLN A 107 15.56 9.96 -17.81
CA GLN A 107 14.11 10.00 -18.10
C GLN A 107 13.26 10.29 -16.88
N TRP A 108 13.84 10.23 -15.68
CA TRP A 108 13.13 10.56 -14.44
C TRP A 108 13.16 12.08 -14.25
N GLY A 109 11.99 12.71 -14.23
CA GLY A 109 11.87 14.16 -14.06
C GLY A 109 12.27 14.62 -12.65
N ALA A 110 12.83 15.83 -12.55
CA ALA A 110 13.31 16.36 -11.28
C ALA A 110 12.22 16.50 -10.21
N ASP A 111 10.98 16.77 -10.65
CA ASP A 111 9.84 16.96 -9.74
C ASP A 111 9.02 15.70 -9.52
N TRP A 112 9.42 14.59 -10.12
CA TRP A 112 8.70 13.35 -9.95
C TRP A 112 8.95 12.77 -8.56
N LEU A 113 7.89 12.18 -7.99
CA LEU A 113 7.93 11.58 -6.67
C LEU A 113 7.64 10.10 -6.76
N ILE A 114 8.21 9.36 -5.84
CA ILE A 114 7.91 7.95 -5.63
C ILE A 114 7.19 7.83 -4.30
N VAL A 115 6.13 7.05 -4.27
CA VAL A 115 5.41 6.74 -3.03
C VAL A 115 5.93 5.42 -2.51
N GLU A 116 6.41 5.42 -1.28
CA GLU A 116 6.98 4.23 -0.68
C GLU A 116 6.58 4.09 0.79
N VAL A 117 6.70 2.88 1.28
CA VAL A 117 6.48 2.57 2.69
C VAL A 117 7.83 2.37 3.35
N VAL A 118 8.11 3.14 4.38
CA VAL A 118 9.32 3.00 5.19
C VAL A 118 8.88 2.74 6.63
N GLY A 119 9.15 1.54 7.12
CA GLY A 119 8.59 1.09 8.38
C GLY A 119 7.08 0.96 8.26
N GLU A 120 6.35 1.68 9.13
CA GLU A 120 4.89 1.69 9.11
C GLU A 120 4.31 2.93 8.40
N GLU A 121 5.17 3.80 7.87
CA GLU A 121 4.75 5.07 7.29
C GLU A 121 4.82 5.04 5.77
N ILE A 122 3.80 5.61 5.12
CA ILE A 122 3.77 5.80 3.68
C ILE A 122 3.96 7.27 3.35
N GLY A 123 4.73 7.56 2.32
CA GLY A 123 4.98 8.94 1.92
C GLY A 123 5.57 9.07 0.53
N ALA A 124 5.41 10.27 -0.04
CA ALA A 124 5.97 10.61 -1.34
C ALA A 124 7.33 11.29 -1.16
N ARG A 125 8.31 10.86 -1.94
CA ARG A 125 9.69 11.35 -1.87
C ARG A 125 10.27 11.48 -3.26
N ARG A 126 11.26 12.36 -3.39
CA ARG A 126 12.07 12.37 -4.61
C ARG A 126 12.90 11.10 -4.68
N LEU A 127 13.22 10.67 -5.90
CA LEU A 127 13.99 9.45 -6.08
C LEU A 127 15.33 9.50 -5.32
N GLU A 128 15.96 10.66 -5.27
CA GLU A 128 17.23 10.84 -4.56
C GLU A 128 17.12 10.64 -3.05
N GLU A 129 15.92 10.82 -2.50
CA GLU A 129 15.66 10.68 -1.07
C GLU A 129 15.06 9.30 -0.73
N SER A 130 14.82 8.48 -1.74
CA SER A 130 14.15 7.20 -1.59
C SER A 130 15.09 6.14 -1.04
N SER A 131 14.54 5.20 -0.26
CA SER A 131 15.24 4.01 0.18
C SER A 131 15.65 3.10 -0.97
N LEU A 132 15.07 3.32 -2.16
CA LEU A 132 15.43 2.56 -3.36
C LEU A 132 16.83 2.87 -3.90
N LEU A 133 17.44 3.98 -3.48
CA LEU A 133 18.78 4.36 -3.94
C LEU A 133 19.82 3.27 -3.68
N VAL A 134 19.65 2.48 -2.62
CA VAL A 134 20.59 1.39 -2.31
C VAL A 134 20.58 0.30 -3.37
N HIS A 135 19.56 0.28 -4.23
CA HIS A 135 19.41 -0.71 -5.31
C HIS A 135 19.73 -0.12 -6.68
N LEU A 136 20.08 1.15 -6.72
CA LEU A 136 20.45 1.85 -7.94
C LEU A 136 21.96 1.96 -8.06
#